data_d26177a8c1b2b3bf45860a9061c57631
#
_entry.id   d26177a8c1b2b3bf45860a9061c57631
#
_cell.length_a   1.000
_cell.length_b   1.000
_cell.length_c   1.000
_cell.angle_alpha   90.00
_cell.angle_beta   90.00
_cell.angle_gamma   90.00
#
_symmetry.space_group_name_H-M   'P 1'
#
loop_
_entity.id
_entity.type
_entity.pdbx_description
1 polymer ?
#
loop_
_entity_poly.entity_id
_entity_poly.type
_entity_poly.pdbx_seq_one_letter_code
_entity_poly.pdbx_strand_id
1 'polypeptide(L)'
;MGRAEFEQQLRAEGYTELFDRQMDAGGTGPEHSHEFDALLFVLEGEMTIASNGKPVTFRAGDLCSVPAGTPHTEQFGSGTVGVHYLAAWRHPADAKACPDLGP
;
A
#
# COMPACT_ATOMS: atom_id res chain seq x y z
N MET A 1 12.92 -8.46 -1.34
CA MET A 1 13.04 -7.44 -0.29
C MET A 1 12.55 -8.01 1.02
N GLY A 2 13.23 -7.75 2.09
CA GLY A 2 12.81 -8.18 3.40
C GLY A 2 12.17 -7.05 4.17
N ARG A 3 11.59 -7.39 5.34
CA ARG A 3 10.90 -6.39 6.16
C ARG A 3 11.83 -5.26 6.61
N ALA A 4 13.06 -5.60 7.00
CA ALA A 4 13.97 -4.57 7.46
C ALA A 4 14.32 -3.57 6.36
N GLU A 5 14.45 -4.06 5.13
CA GLU A 5 14.73 -3.20 3.99
C GLU A 5 13.53 -2.31 3.70
N PHE A 6 12.32 -2.85 3.83
CA PHE A 6 11.10 -2.08 3.65
C PHE A 6 11.06 -0.94 4.68
N GLU A 7 11.34 -1.25 5.95
CA GLU A 7 11.31 -0.23 7.00
C GLU A 7 12.37 0.85 6.79
N GLN A 8 13.53 0.48 6.26
CA GLN A 8 14.55 1.46 5.96
C GLN A 8 14.09 2.38 4.83
N GLN A 9 13.43 1.82 3.82
CA GLN A 9 12.93 2.61 2.71
C GLN A 9 11.86 3.60 3.19
N LEU A 10 10.99 3.18 4.12
CA LEU A 10 9.98 4.06 4.66
C LEU A 10 10.61 5.29 5.31
N ARG A 11 11.64 5.07 6.11
CA ARG A 11 12.26 6.19 6.80
C ARG A 11 12.97 7.11 5.81
N ALA A 12 13.62 6.54 4.80
CA ALA A 12 14.34 7.34 3.81
C ALA A 12 13.39 8.19 2.97
N GLU A 13 12.15 7.72 2.78
CA GLU A 13 11.19 8.42 1.93
C GLU A 13 10.16 9.23 2.70
N GLY A 14 10.32 9.32 4.02
CA GLY A 14 9.47 10.20 4.80
C GLY A 14 8.10 9.66 5.19
N TYR A 15 7.92 8.33 5.17
CA TYR A 15 6.67 7.74 5.62
C TYR A 15 6.65 7.75 7.14
N THR A 16 5.55 8.21 7.73
CA THR A 16 5.44 8.40 9.17
C THR A 16 4.44 7.48 9.83
N GLU A 17 3.62 6.78 9.07
CA GLU A 17 2.60 5.88 9.63
C GLU A 17 2.81 4.49 9.05
N LEU A 18 2.74 3.49 9.92
CA LEU A 18 2.93 2.10 9.51
C LEU A 18 1.86 1.25 10.19
N PHE A 19 1.17 0.45 9.41
CA PHE A 19 0.10 -0.41 9.88
C PHE A 19 0.40 -1.86 9.51
N ASP A 20 0.12 -2.77 10.44
CA ASP A 20 0.24 -4.21 10.21
C ASP A 20 -1.18 -4.71 10.03
N ARG A 21 -1.49 -5.28 8.88
CA ARG A 21 -2.85 -5.67 8.55
C ARG A 21 -2.96 -7.12 8.15
N GLN A 22 -4.00 -7.76 8.67
CA GLN A 22 -4.34 -9.12 8.26
C GLN A 22 -5.79 -9.08 7.76
N MET A 23 -6.00 -9.53 6.54
CA MET A 23 -7.32 -9.51 5.92
C MET A 23 -7.71 -10.91 5.49
N ASP A 24 -8.97 -11.27 5.72
CA ASP A 24 -9.47 -12.56 5.28
C ASP A 24 -9.63 -12.57 3.78
N ALA A 25 -9.57 -13.77 3.20
CA ALA A 25 -9.72 -13.92 1.77
C ALA A 25 -11.10 -13.48 1.29
N GLY A 26 -11.14 -12.94 0.10
CA GLY A 26 -12.40 -12.58 -0.54
C GLY A 26 -12.89 -11.18 -0.28
N GLY A 27 -12.21 -10.43 0.56
CA GLY A 27 -12.61 -9.04 0.80
C GLY A 27 -12.30 -8.18 -0.40
N THR A 28 -13.28 -7.40 -0.84
CA THR A 28 -13.07 -6.42 -1.90
C THR A 28 -13.81 -5.15 -1.50
N GLY A 29 -13.45 -4.06 -2.11
CA GLY A 29 -14.11 -2.79 -1.86
C GLY A 29 -14.33 -2.01 -3.14
N PRO A 30 -15.11 -0.93 -3.08
CA PRO A 30 -15.33 -0.11 -4.25
C PRO A 30 -14.04 0.65 -4.61
N GLU A 31 -14.01 1.16 -5.83
CA GLU A 31 -12.88 2.00 -6.23
C GLU A 31 -12.82 3.22 -5.32
N HIS A 32 -11.63 3.55 -4.88
CA HIS A 32 -11.42 4.69 -4.02
C HIS A 32 -10.00 5.24 -4.23
N SER A 33 -9.75 6.42 -3.70
CA SER A 33 -8.42 7.00 -3.70
C SER A 33 -8.18 7.62 -2.33
N HIS A 34 -6.92 7.90 -2.04
CA HIS A 34 -6.56 8.50 -0.75
C HIS A 34 -5.82 9.81 -0.98
N GLU A 35 -5.79 10.64 0.05
CA GLU A 35 -5.06 11.90 -0.02
C GLU A 35 -3.61 11.73 0.43
N PHE A 36 -3.14 10.50 0.53
CA PHE A 36 -1.78 10.20 0.96
C PHE A 36 -1.17 9.15 0.04
N ASP A 37 0.16 9.10 0.05
CA ASP A 37 0.87 8.05 -0.67
C ASP A 37 0.86 6.80 0.20
N ALA A 38 0.59 5.66 -0.40
CA ALA A 38 0.61 4.38 0.30
C ALA A 38 1.70 3.49 -0.28
N LEU A 39 2.42 2.80 0.60
CA LEU A 39 3.41 1.82 0.19
C LEU A 39 3.07 0.53 0.92
N LEU A 40 2.85 -0.54 0.17
CA LEU A 40 2.38 -1.81 0.72
C LEU A 40 3.45 -2.86 0.53
N PHE A 41 3.66 -3.69 1.55
CA PHE A 41 4.61 -4.78 1.49
C PHE A 41 3.92 -6.05 1.95
N VAL A 42 3.84 -7.06 1.09
CA VAL A 42 3.14 -8.31 1.41
C VAL A 42 4.07 -9.23 2.17
N LEU A 43 3.60 -9.70 3.33
CA LEU A 43 4.36 -10.64 4.15
C LEU A 43 3.94 -12.08 3.89
N GLU A 44 2.63 -12.32 3.74
CA GLU A 44 2.12 -13.66 3.49
C GLU A 44 0.86 -13.56 2.64
N GLY A 45 0.62 -14.52 1.78
CA GLY A 45 -0.55 -14.54 0.91
C GLY A 45 -0.37 -13.64 -0.29
N GLU A 46 -1.47 -13.14 -0.82
CA GLU A 46 -1.40 -12.24 -1.96
C GLU A 46 -2.56 -11.26 -1.95
N MET A 47 -2.39 -10.14 -2.62
CA MET A 47 -3.45 -9.16 -2.80
C MET A 47 -3.36 -8.61 -4.20
N THR A 48 -4.49 -8.19 -4.76
CA THR A 48 -4.55 -7.66 -6.11
C THR A 48 -5.03 -6.21 -6.03
N ILE A 49 -4.27 -5.32 -6.64
CA ILE A 49 -4.63 -3.90 -6.72
C ILE A 49 -4.87 -3.59 -8.18
N ALA A 50 -6.02 -3.02 -8.49
CA ALA A 50 -6.33 -2.62 -9.86
C ALA A 50 -6.43 -1.12 -9.94
N SER A 51 -5.63 -0.53 -10.84
CA SER A 51 -5.67 0.90 -11.13
C SER A 51 -5.86 1.06 -12.63
N ASN A 52 -6.74 1.96 -13.04
CA ASN A 52 -7.02 2.20 -14.44
C ASN A 52 -7.43 0.92 -15.17
N GLY A 53 -8.15 0.06 -14.47
CA GLY A 53 -8.63 -1.20 -15.04
C GLY A 53 -7.56 -2.27 -15.20
N LYS A 54 -6.37 -2.07 -14.64
CA LYS A 54 -5.29 -3.04 -14.77
C LYS A 54 -4.99 -3.67 -13.43
N PRO A 55 -5.34 -4.94 -13.23
CA PRO A 55 -5.06 -5.60 -11.98
C PRO A 55 -3.63 -6.13 -11.95
N VAL A 56 -2.99 -5.98 -10.81
CA VAL A 56 -1.66 -6.53 -10.56
C VAL A 56 -1.72 -7.26 -9.23
N THR A 57 -1.25 -8.50 -9.21
CA THR A 57 -1.22 -9.29 -7.99
C THR A 57 0.15 -9.22 -7.34
N PHE A 58 0.15 -8.90 -6.06
CA PHE A 58 1.36 -8.80 -5.25
C PHE A 58 1.40 -9.95 -4.27
N ARG A 59 2.56 -10.60 -4.16
CA ARG A 59 2.75 -11.77 -3.31
C ARG A 59 3.80 -11.49 -2.26
N ALA A 60 4.04 -12.43 -1.38
CA ALA A 60 5.01 -12.25 -0.29
C ALA A 60 6.35 -11.74 -0.84
N GLY A 61 6.84 -10.67 -0.25
CA GLY A 61 8.09 -10.03 -0.68
C GLY A 61 7.91 -8.93 -1.71
N ASP A 62 6.70 -8.77 -2.25
CA ASP A 62 6.45 -7.74 -3.26
C ASP A 62 6.07 -6.41 -2.62
N LEU A 63 6.40 -5.35 -3.33
CA LEU A 63 6.14 -3.99 -2.90
C LEU A 63 5.17 -3.34 -3.87
N CYS A 64 4.18 -2.64 -3.35
CA CYS A 64 3.20 -1.92 -4.17
C CYS A 64 3.14 -0.47 -3.75
N SER A 65 3.29 0.44 -4.69
CA SER A 65 3.19 1.87 -4.41
C SER A 65 1.90 2.41 -5.03
N VAL A 66 1.10 3.09 -4.20
CA VAL A 66 -0.14 3.72 -4.66
C VAL A 66 -0.05 5.20 -4.30
N PRO A 67 0.34 6.05 -5.24
CA PRO A 67 0.47 7.48 -4.98
C PRO A 67 -0.87 8.12 -4.63
N ALA A 68 -0.81 9.22 -3.89
CA ALA A 68 -2.00 9.98 -3.53
C ALA A 68 -2.82 10.31 -4.78
N GLY A 69 -4.13 10.21 -4.66
CA GLY A 69 -5.03 10.55 -5.75
C GLY A 69 -5.20 9.47 -6.81
N THR A 70 -4.60 8.30 -6.65
CA THR A 70 -4.73 7.23 -7.62
C THR A 70 -5.99 6.39 -7.33
N PRO A 71 -6.99 6.41 -8.21
CA PRO A 71 -8.16 5.57 -8.00
C PRO A 71 -7.78 4.09 -8.14
N HIS A 72 -8.20 3.27 -7.22
CA HIS A 72 -7.86 1.84 -7.26
C HIS A 72 -8.88 1.01 -6.51
N THR A 73 -8.88 -0.29 -6.80
CA THR A 73 -9.66 -1.27 -6.04
C THR A 73 -8.69 -2.27 -5.43
N GLU A 74 -9.13 -2.93 -4.37
CA GLU A 74 -8.31 -3.91 -3.67
C GLU A 74 -9.08 -5.22 -3.55
N GLN A 75 -8.39 -6.33 -3.73
CA GLN A 75 -8.93 -7.66 -3.48
C GLN A 75 -7.93 -8.37 -2.58
N PHE A 76 -8.38 -8.79 -1.40
CA PHE A 76 -7.51 -9.37 -0.41
C PHE A 76 -7.53 -10.89 -0.48
N GLY A 77 -6.34 -11.49 -0.46
CA GLY A 77 -6.21 -12.93 -0.42
C GLY A 77 -6.50 -13.62 -1.74
N SER A 78 -6.51 -14.93 -1.73
CA SER A 78 -6.77 -15.76 -2.89
C SER A 78 -7.41 -17.06 -2.42
N GLY A 79 -8.52 -17.45 -3.04
CA GLY A 79 -9.24 -18.65 -2.62
C GLY A 79 -9.70 -18.53 -1.18
N THR A 80 -9.15 -19.35 -0.29
CA THR A 80 -9.47 -19.29 1.13
C THR A 80 -8.29 -18.76 1.96
N VAL A 81 -7.23 -18.30 1.30
CA VAL A 81 -6.02 -17.85 1.99
C VAL A 81 -6.05 -16.33 2.07
N GLY A 82 -6.02 -15.81 3.28
CA GLY A 82 -5.97 -14.36 3.50
C GLY A 82 -4.60 -13.79 3.20
N VAL A 83 -4.45 -12.50 3.47
CA VAL A 83 -3.18 -11.82 3.22
C VAL A 83 -2.75 -11.08 4.49
N HIS A 84 -1.43 -11.11 4.75
CA HIS A 84 -0.83 -10.34 5.83
C HIS A 84 0.15 -9.38 5.16
N TYR A 85 -0.05 -8.09 5.38
CA TYR A 85 0.79 -7.09 4.74
C TYR A 85 1.01 -5.88 5.64
N LEU A 86 2.05 -5.12 5.33
CA LEU A 86 2.34 -3.87 5.98
C LEU A 86 1.91 -2.75 5.05
N ALA A 87 1.28 -1.72 5.60
CA ALA A 87 0.89 -0.54 4.84
C ALA A 87 1.52 0.68 5.49
N ALA A 88 2.16 1.50 4.69
CA ALA A 88 2.76 2.74 5.18
C ALA A 88 2.15 3.91 4.43
N TRP A 89 1.90 5.00 5.14
CA TRP A 89 1.28 6.19 4.58
C TRP A 89 2.19 7.39 4.74
N ARG A 90 2.22 8.22 3.71
CA ARG A 90 2.92 9.49 3.75
C ARG A 90 1.94 10.56 3.26
N HIS A 91 1.50 11.41 4.17
CA HIS A 91 0.56 12.46 3.81
C HIS A 91 1.31 13.59 3.09
N PRO A 92 0.67 14.29 2.16
CA PRO A 92 1.33 15.39 1.47
C PRO A 92 1.94 16.43 2.40
N ALA A 93 1.32 16.65 3.55
CA ALA A 93 1.86 17.61 4.51
C ALA A 93 3.17 17.14 5.13
N ASP A 94 3.42 15.81 5.12
CA ASP A 94 4.64 15.25 5.68
C ASP A 94 5.70 15.09 4.61
N ALA A 95 5.36 15.28 3.38
CA ALA A 95 6.29 15.11 2.28
C ALA A 95 7.28 16.27 2.30
N LYS A 96 8.50 15.99 1.97
CA LYS A 96 9.44 16.95 1.97
C LYS A 96 9.19 18.00 1.09
N ALA A 97 8.67 17.86 0.20
CA ALA A 97 8.49 18.82 -0.70
C ALA A 97 7.96 19.96 -0.18
N CYS A 98 7.80 20.36 0.15
CA CYS A 98 7.38 21.36 0.35
C CYS A 98 6.47 21.89 0.73
N PRO A 99 6.59 22.39 1.02
CA PRO A 99 5.75 22.92 1.69
C PRO A 99 4.98 23.83 1.03
N ASP A 100 5.07 24.16 0.51
CA ASP A 100 4.35 24.96 0.02
C ASP A 100 3.57 24.66 -0.76
N LEU A 101 3.56 24.16 -0.90
CA LEU A 101 2.84 23.82 -1.57
C LEU A 101 1.90 23.72 -1.38
N GLY A 102 1.76 23.82 -0.94
CA GLY A 102 0.95 23.74 -0.74
C GLY A 102 0.33 23.71 -0.79
N PRO A 103 0.08 23.64 -0.90
CA PRO A 103 -0.78 23.49 -0.87
C PRO A 103 -1.20 23.17 -1.05
#